data_72caebc8dbc28e18eeaf9c45103d9a01
#
_entry.id   72caebc8dbc28e18eeaf9c45103d9a01
#
_cell.length_a   1.000
_cell.length_b   1.000
_cell.length_c   1.000
_cell.angle_alpha   90.00
_cell.angle_beta   90.00
_cell.angle_gamma   90.00
#
_symmetry.space_group_name_H-M   'P 1'
#
loop_
_entity.id
_entity.type
_entity.pdbx_description
1 polymer ?
#
loop_
_entity_poly.entity_id
_entity_poly.type
_entity_poly.pdbx_seq_one_letter_code
_entity_poly.pdbx_strand_id
1 'polypeptide(L)'
;MPSMLTHKLFAEEAAEKLSFGMTEREKRVRLWGAQGPDVLFFHRHMPLHKRGESISEWGHKMHTMPDPAPVIAQLQRCEQEKLGGEVGQAWRQGFLCHYLLDRTCHPFVLAWSKKRNERDPQQPVCYWHQEIEANLDTMMLRRERGLLPQEVSLRRVLPPLEGDAPIIAAHLKKIIFAAFSVEVPLSLILQAMNDAVLGVRLSNDRTGLKHHFFRRMERKKVWRISSRLLPMTEDPDADFANLEHEEWGAQGENEDFFALYDRALEESGHFFRLYASKDAQQVTTGLPFC
;
A
#
# COMPACT_ATOMS: atom_id res chain seq x y z
N MET A 1 -4.61 3.17 7.03
CA MET A 1 -3.35 2.53 6.59
C MET A 1 -3.73 1.70 5.41
N PRO A 2 -3.03 1.80 4.32
CA PRO A 2 -3.32 0.98 3.16
C PRO A 2 -3.14 -0.49 3.50
N SER A 3 -3.73 -1.35 2.70
CA SER A 3 -3.68 -2.81 2.82
C SER A 3 -2.25 -3.33 2.59
N MET A 4 -1.40 -3.11 3.58
CA MET A 4 0.04 -3.42 3.52
C MET A 4 0.30 -4.91 3.24
N LEU A 5 -0.60 -5.77 3.72
CA LEU A 5 -0.46 -7.20 3.54
C LEU A 5 -0.84 -7.61 2.12
N THR A 6 -1.89 -7.02 1.57
CA THR A 6 -2.31 -7.25 0.17
C THR A 6 -1.22 -6.80 -0.81
N HIS A 7 -0.61 -5.62 -0.60
CA HIS A 7 0.54 -5.16 -1.39
C HIS A 7 1.74 -6.12 -1.32
N LYS A 8 2.02 -6.66 -0.12
CA LYS A 8 3.06 -7.67 0.06
C LYS A 8 2.75 -8.92 -0.76
N LEU A 9 1.53 -9.47 -0.63
CA LEU A 9 1.10 -10.68 -1.35
C LEU A 9 1.22 -10.48 -2.85
N PHE A 10 0.69 -9.37 -3.36
CA PHE A 10 0.76 -9.04 -4.77
C PHE A 10 2.20 -8.95 -5.31
N ALA A 11 3.09 -8.28 -4.58
CA ALA A 11 4.49 -8.17 -5.00
C ALA A 11 5.25 -9.50 -4.96
N GLU A 12 4.90 -10.42 -4.05
CA GLU A 12 5.44 -11.76 -4.01
C GLU A 12 4.97 -12.57 -5.23
N GLU A 13 3.68 -12.57 -5.53
CA GLU A 13 3.08 -13.32 -6.65
C GLU A 13 3.52 -12.76 -8.01
N ALA A 14 3.55 -11.44 -8.16
CA ALA A 14 4.08 -10.82 -9.38
C ALA A 14 5.56 -11.16 -9.59
N ALA A 15 6.36 -11.21 -8.51
CA ALA A 15 7.76 -11.58 -8.59
C ALA A 15 7.97 -13.04 -9.02
N GLU A 16 7.15 -13.96 -8.53
CA GLU A 16 7.14 -15.36 -8.95
C GLU A 16 6.75 -15.49 -10.43
N LYS A 17 5.64 -14.86 -10.82
CA LYS A 17 5.12 -14.87 -12.19
C LYS A 17 6.12 -14.29 -13.21
N LEU A 18 6.84 -13.23 -12.83
CA LEU A 18 7.77 -12.50 -13.70
C LEU A 18 9.22 -12.97 -13.55
N SER A 19 9.48 -13.97 -12.70
CA SER A 19 10.81 -14.53 -12.44
C SER A 19 11.83 -13.44 -12.04
N PHE A 20 11.44 -12.50 -11.16
CA PHE A 20 12.35 -11.49 -10.65
C PHE A 20 13.45 -12.11 -9.77
N GLY A 21 14.59 -11.38 -9.63
CA GLY A 21 15.70 -11.80 -8.79
C GLY A 21 15.27 -12.21 -7.36
N MET A 22 15.80 -13.34 -6.88
CA MET A 22 15.22 -14.09 -5.77
C MET A 22 16.16 -14.24 -4.57
N THR A 23 17.23 -13.44 -4.47
CA THR A 23 18.03 -13.40 -3.23
C THR A 23 17.17 -12.90 -2.06
N GLU A 24 17.44 -13.37 -0.86
CA GLU A 24 16.70 -12.94 0.33
C GLU A 24 16.80 -11.42 0.58
N ARG A 25 17.92 -10.81 0.17
CA ARG A 25 18.10 -9.35 0.22
C ARG A 25 17.16 -8.65 -0.75
N GLU A 26 17.08 -9.08 -2.00
CA GLU A 26 16.19 -8.51 -3.02
C GLU A 26 14.72 -8.69 -2.64
N LYS A 27 14.33 -9.87 -2.13
CA LYS A 27 12.97 -10.11 -1.62
C LYS A 27 12.60 -9.11 -0.53
N ARG A 28 13.47 -8.92 0.47
CA ARG A 28 13.22 -7.95 1.57
C ARG A 28 13.04 -6.54 1.05
N VAL A 29 13.90 -6.11 0.15
CA VAL A 29 13.86 -4.75 -0.40
C VAL A 29 12.66 -4.53 -1.31
N ARG A 30 12.26 -5.54 -2.07
CA ARG A 30 11.05 -5.51 -2.91
C ARG A 30 9.79 -5.32 -2.06
N LEU A 31 9.69 -5.97 -0.90
CA LEU A 31 8.57 -5.77 0.01
C LEU A 31 8.48 -4.33 0.53
N TRP A 32 9.59 -3.65 0.73
CA TRP A 32 9.59 -2.23 1.02
C TRP A 32 9.13 -1.39 -0.18
N GLY A 33 9.52 -1.77 -1.38
CA GLY A 33 9.01 -1.16 -2.61
C GLY A 33 7.50 -1.34 -2.75
N ALA A 34 7.00 -2.53 -2.42
CA ALA A 34 5.57 -2.84 -2.46
C ALA A 34 4.71 -1.97 -1.55
N GLN A 35 5.30 -1.33 -0.54
CA GLN A 35 4.58 -0.33 0.25
C GLN A 35 4.59 1.07 -0.41
N GLY A 36 5.31 1.26 -1.50
CA GLY A 36 5.30 2.48 -2.29
C GLY A 36 5.50 3.75 -1.46
N PRO A 37 4.68 4.79 -1.71
CA PRO A 37 4.68 6.04 -0.95
C PRO A 37 4.03 5.93 0.43
N ASP A 38 3.36 4.83 0.76
CA ASP A 38 2.61 4.65 2.00
C ASP A 38 3.46 4.71 3.25
N VAL A 39 4.74 4.36 3.13
CA VAL A 39 5.70 4.51 4.23
C VAL A 39 5.77 5.95 4.74
N LEU A 40 5.45 6.94 3.90
CA LEU A 40 5.44 8.36 4.26
C LEU A 40 4.29 8.71 5.20
N PHE A 41 3.16 7.99 5.15
CA PHE A 41 2.01 8.23 6.04
C PHE A 41 2.35 8.01 7.51
N PHE A 42 3.35 7.20 7.79
CA PHE A 42 3.77 6.93 9.17
C PHE A 42 4.58 8.06 9.81
N HIS A 43 5.10 9.01 9.00
CA HIS A 43 5.97 10.06 9.52
C HIS A 43 5.28 10.88 10.59
N ARG A 44 5.78 10.79 11.83
CA ARG A 44 5.25 11.50 13.00
C ARG A 44 3.78 11.22 13.32
N HIS A 45 3.25 10.10 12.84
CA HIS A 45 1.86 9.72 13.11
C HIS A 45 1.65 9.24 14.56
N MET A 46 2.70 8.83 15.24
CA MET A 46 2.64 8.38 16.62
C MET A 46 2.58 9.57 17.59
N PRO A 47 1.75 9.47 18.67
CA PRO A 47 1.51 10.58 19.60
C PRO A 47 2.75 11.04 20.40
N LEU A 48 3.83 10.28 20.35
CA LEU A 48 5.09 10.57 21.07
C LEU A 48 6.04 11.51 20.31
N HIS A 49 5.75 11.82 19.06
CA HIS A 49 6.59 12.72 18.28
C HIS A 49 6.30 14.19 18.58
N LYS A 50 7.37 14.99 18.71
CA LYS A 50 7.27 16.43 18.85
C LYS A 50 6.56 17.03 17.62
N ARG A 51 5.74 18.06 17.83
CA ARG A 51 5.10 18.82 16.73
C ARG A 51 6.19 19.37 15.80
N GLY A 52 5.99 19.25 14.51
CA GLY A 52 6.90 19.71 13.46
C GLY A 52 6.34 19.34 12.10
N GLU A 53 6.97 19.81 11.03
CA GLU A 53 6.58 19.51 9.67
C GLU A 53 6.53 17.98 9.44
N SER A 54 5.44 17.51 8.84
CA SER A 54 5.28 16.12 8.47
C SER A 54 5.43 15.97 6.96
N ILE A 55 6.11 14.89 6.54
CA ILE A 55 6.20 14.53 5.13
C ILE A 55 5.10 13.58 4.68
N SER A 56 4.13 13.25 5.56
CA SER A 56 2.98 12.39 5.22
C SER A 56 2.10 12.99 4.12
N GLU A 57 2.07 14.31 3.99
CA GLU A 57 1.32 15.00 2.92
C GLU A 57 1.81 14.61 1.52
N TRP A 58 3.09 14.30 1.34
CA TRP A 58 3.65 13.89 0.04
C TRP A 58 3.18 12.48 -0.35
N GLY A 59 2.97 11.61 0.62
CA GLY A 59 2.29 10.33 0.39
C GLY A 59 0.87 10.54 -0.14
N HIS A 60 0.05 11.39 0.53
CA HIS A 60 -1.30 11.69 0.07
C HIS A 60 -1.33 12.35 -1.32
N LYS A 61 -0.48 13.35 -1.54
CA LYS A 61 -0.41 14.02 -2.84
C LYS A 61 0.01 13.07 -3.96
N MET A 62 0.87 12.07 -3.67
CA MET A 62 1.29 11.09 -4.66
C MET A 62 0.14 10.17 -5.07
N HIS A 63 -0.68 9.73 -4.13
CA HIS A 63 -1.86 8.91 -4.44
C HIS A 63 -2.94 9.67 -5.20
N THR A 64 -3.12 10.97 -4.91
CA THR A 64 -4.16 11.79 -5.51
C THR A 64 -3.71 12.60 -6.72
N MET A 65 -2.46 12.41 -7.18
CA MET A 65 -1.96 13.14 -8.36
C MET A 65 -2.64 12.62 -9.64
N PRO A 66 -3.16 13.53 -10.49
CA PRO A 66 -3.90 13.12 -11.68
C PRO A 66 -3.03 12.48 -12.77
N ASP A 67 -1.72 12.77 -12.77
CA ASP A 67 -0.76 12.20 -13.72
C ASP A 67 0.49 11.69 -12.99
N PRO A 68 0.65 10.38 -12.80
CA PRO A 68 1.82 9.77 -12.18
C PRO A 68 3.03 9.59 -13.12
N ALA A 69 2.94 9.97 -14.39
CA ALA A 69 4.03 9.81 -15.34
C ALA A 69 5.37 10.43 -14.88
N PRO A 70 5.43 11.58 -14.18
CA PRO A 70 6.68 12.08 -13.62
C PRO A 70 7.35 11.13 -12.63
N VAL A 71 6.56 10.40 -11.84
CA VAL A 71 7.05 9.37 -10.89
C VAL A 71 7.65 8.19 -11.66
N ILE A 72 6.93 7.69 -12.65
CA ILE A 72 7.39 6.56 -13.48
C ILE A 72 8.64 6.95 -14.27
N ALA A 73 8.67 8.13 -14.88
CA ALA A 73 9.85 8.64 -15.58
C ALA A 73 11.07 8.74 -14.66
N GLN A 74 10.87 9.15 -13.40
CA GLN A 74 11.95 9.21 -12.42
C GLN A 74 12.46 7.82 -12.01
N LEU A 75 11.58 6.83 -11.90
CA LEU A 75 12.00 5.43 -11.67
C LEU A 75 12.84 4.90 -12.82
N GLN A 76 12.44 5.19 -14.07
CA GLN A 76 13.19 4.83 -15.27
C GLN A 76 14.58 5.52 -15.32
N ARG A 77 14.68 6.78 -14.89
CA ARG A 77 15.97 7.49 -14.75
C ARG A 77 16.84 6.83 -13.69
N CYS A 78 16.28 6.49 -12.52
CA CYS A 78 17.01 5.78 -11.48
C CYS A 78 17.54 4.42 -11.97
N GLU A 79 16.81 3.75 -12.87
CA GLU A 79 17.24 2.50 -13.49
C GLU A 79 18.40 2.73 -14.47
N GLN A 80 18.32 3.75 -15.32
CA GLN A 80 19.39 4.13 -16.26
C GLN A 80 20.68 4.52 -15.51
N GLU A 81 20.54 5.25 -14.39
CA GLU A 81 21.64 5.63 -13.50
C GLU A 81 22.17 4.45 -12.67
N LYS A 82 21.51 3.28 -12.73
CA LYS A 82 21.77 2.10 -11.88
C LYS A 82 21.79 2.43 -10.39
N LEU A 83 20.93 3.37 -9.97
CA LEU A 83 20.85 3.81 -8.56
C LEU A 83 20.60 2.61 -7.65
N GLY A 84 21.52 2.38 -6.71
CA GLY A 84 21.45 1.30 -5.74
C GLY A 84 21.69 -0.11 -6.30
N GLY A 85 22.08 -0.26 -7.59
CA GLY A 85 22.34 -1.55 -8.19
C GLY A 85 21.13 -2.50 -8.14
N GLU A 86 21.36 -3.78 -7.83
CA GLU A 86 20.33 -4.81 -7.72
C GLU A 86 19.31 -4.51 -6.60
N VAL A 87 19.77 -3.95 -5.50
CA VAL A 87 18.91 -3.51 -4.38
C VAL A 87 17.93 -2.42 -4.84
N GLY A 88 18.43 -1.41 -5.56
CA GLY A 88 17.60 -0.35 -6.12
C GLY A 88 16.61 -0.90 -7.17
N GLN A 89 17.04 -1.87 -7.98
CA GLN A 89 16.16 -2.54 -8.94
C GLN A 89 15.04 -3.29 -8.22
N ALA A 90 15.36 -4.08 -7.20
CA ALA A 90 14.36 -4.82 -6.44
C ALA A 90 13.32 -3.88 -5.79
N TRP A 91 13.78 -2.74 -5.25
CA TRP A 91 12.88 -1.74 -4.70
C TRP A 91 11.96 -1.14 -5.77
N ARG A 92 12.49 -0.77 -6.94
CA ARG A 92 11.67 -0.24 -8.05
C ARG A 92 10.64 -1.24 -8.54
N GLN A 93 10.99 -2.52 -8.63
CA GLN A 93 10.04 -3.59 -8.97
C GLN A 93 8.88 -3.64 -7.97
N GLY A 94 9.16 -3.56 -6.67
CA GLY A 94 8.13 -3.49 -5.64
C GLY A 94 7.25 -2.24 -5.78
N PHE A 95 7.85 -1.07 -6.01
CA PHE A 95 7.11 0.18 -6.18
C PHE A 95 6.17 0.14 -7.40
N LEU A 96 6.61 -0.47 -8.49
CA LEU A 96 5.78 -0.67 -9.68
C LEU A 96 4.63 -1.65 -9.41
N CYS A 97 4.85 -2.68 -8.60
CA CYS A 97 3.78 -3.56 -8.13
C CYS A 97 2.75 -2.78 -7.29
N HIS A 98 3.21 -1.91 -6.37
CA HIS A 98 2.33 -1.05 -5.61
C HIS A 98 1.45 -0.20 -6.51
N TYR A 99 2.05 0.53 -7.45
CA TYR A 99 1.31 1.37 -8.39
C TYR A 99 0.31 0.58 -9.22
N LEU A 100 0.70 -0.59 -9.74
CA LEU A 100 -0.20 -1.42 -10.56
C LEU A 100 -1.41 -1.90 -9.77
N LEU A 101 -1.20 -2.36 -8.54
CA LEU A 101 -2.29 -2.81 -7.68
C LEU A 101 -3.23 -1.66 -7.31
N ASP A 102 -2.67 -0.53 -6.87
CA ASP A 102 -3.45 0.63 -6.46
C ASP A 102 -4.31 1.17 -7.59
N ARG A 103 -3.73 1.46 -8.76
CA ARG A 103 -4.51 1.97 -9.89
C ARG A 103 -5.67 1.05 -10.30
N THR A 104 -5.56 -0.27 -10.02
CA THR A 104 -6.58 -1.25 -10.40
C THR A 104 -7.62 -1.44 -9.30
N CYS A 105 -7.20 -1.50 -8.03
CA CYS A 105 -8.06 -1.88 -6.91
C CYS A 105 -8.54 -0.69 -6.08
N HIS A 106 -7.78 0.39 -5.97
CA HIS A 106 -8.11 1.49 -5.08
C HIS A 106 -9.35 2.29 -5.48
N PRO A 107 -9.71 2.45 -6.79
CA PRO A 107 -10.99 3.03 -7.17
C PRO A 107 -12.19 2.30 -6.55
N PHE A 108 -12.13 0.97 -6.47
CA PHE A 108 -13.13 0.16 -5.75
C PHE A 108 -13.17 0.53 -4.27
N VAL A 109 -12.01 0.56 -3.58
CA VAL A 109 -11.94 0.86 -2.14
C VAL A 109 -12.54 2.23 -1.84
N LEU A 110 -12.24 3.24 -2.67
CA LEU A 110 -12.79 4.59 -2.52
C LEU A 110 -14.31 4.63 -2.71
N ALA A 111 -14.81 3.99 -3.78
CA ALA A 111 -16.24 3.94 -4.07
C ALA A 111 -17.00 3.19 -2.99
N TRP A 112 -16.47 2.03 -2.58
CA TRP A 112 -17.06 1.20 -1.54
C TRP A 112 -17.07 1.89 -0.18
N SER A 113 -16.05 2.66 0.15
CA SER A 113 -15.99 3.49 1.36
C SER A 113 -17.07 4.55 1.40
N LYS A 114 -17.36 5.21 0.27
CA LYS A 114 -18.45 6.18 0.15
C LYS A 114 -19.80 5.49 0.32
N LYS A 115 -20.02 4.37 -0.36
CA LYS A 115 -21.25 3.57 -0.29
C LYS A 115 -21.53 3.07 1.14
N ARG A 116 -20.49 2.64 1.86
CA ARG A 116 -20.60 2.28 3.29
C ARG A 116 -20.93 3.48 4.16
N ASN A 117 -20.33 4.64 3.92
CA ASN A 117 -20.64 5.86 4.64
C ASN A 117 -22.10 6.32 4.41
N GLU A 118 -22.63 6.16 3.21
CA GLU A 118 -24.05 6.44 2.92
C GLU A 118 -24.99 5.54 3.72
N ARG A 119 -24.64 4.27 3.94
CA ARG A 119 -25.42 3.29 4.72
C ARG A 119 -25.27 3.51 6.24
N ASP A 120 -24.09 3.91 6.70
CA ASP A 120 -23.81 4.27 8.09
C ASP A 120 -23.01 5.58 8.18
N PRO A 121 -23.71 6.73 8.19
CA PRO A 121 -23.10 8.04 8.24
C PRO A 121 -22.51 8.43 9.61
N GLN A 122 -22.62 7.55 10.60
CA GLN A 122 -22.05 7.80 11.94
C GLN A 122 -20.53 7.80 11.93
N GLN A 123 -19.90 7.17 10.92
CA GLN A 123 -18.46 7.15 10.73
C GLN A 123 -18.08 7.89 9.43
N PRO A 124 -16.96 8.62 9.42
CA PRO A 124 -16.50 9.30 8.21
C PRO A 124 -16.00 8.30 7.15
N VAL A 125 -15.99 8.73 5.88
CA VAL A 125 -15.49 7.91 4.76
C VAL A 125 -14.09 7.33 5.03
N CYS A 126 -13.19 8.12 5.64
CA CYS A 126 -11.83 7.64 5.97
C CYS A 126 -11.81 6.50 7.01
N TYR A 127 -12.83 6.39 7.86
CA TYR A 127 -12.99 5.23 8.74
C TYR A 127 -13.33 3.99 7.91
N TRP A 128 -14.34 4.09 7.04
CA TRP A 128 -14.75 2.99 6.18
C TRP A 128 -13.63 2.54 5.24
N HIS A 129 -12.87 3.49 4.72
CA HIS A 129 -11.69 3.18 3.92
C HIS A 129 -10.71 2.26 4.67
N GLN A 130 -10.37 2.61 5.90
CA GLN A 130 -9.45 1.81 6.72
C GLN A 130 -10.04 0.47 7.14
N GLU A 131 -11.33 0.43 7.46
CA GLU A 131 -12.03 -0.79 7.84
C GLU A 131 -12.10 -1.78 6.66
N ILE A 132 -12.43 -1.29 5.45
CA ILE A 132 -12.45 -2.11 4.23
C ILE A 132 -11.06 -2.68 3.96
N GLU A 133 -10.03 -1.85 3.95
CA GLU A 133 -8.66 -2.29 3.68
C GLU A 133 -8.17 -3.33 4.70
N ALA A 134 -8.46 -3.16 5.99
CA ALA A 134 -8.07 -4.13 7.00
C ALA A 134 -8.78 -5.48 6.83
N ASN A 135 -10.06 -5.46 6.42
CA ASN A 135 -10.80 -6.68 6.13
C ASN A 135 -10.29 -7.35 4.84
N LEU A 136 -10.04 -6.57 3.79
CA LEU A 136 -9.45 -7.08 2.55
C LEU A 136 -8.09 -7.73 2.79
N ASP A 137 -7.21 -7.15 3.63
CA ASP A 137 -5.95 -7.77 4.03
C ASP A 137 -6.15 -9.15 4.68
N THR A 138 -7.16 -9.30 5.53
CA THR A 138 -7.51 -10.59 6.16
C THR A 138 -8.04 -11.58 5.13
N MET A 139 -8.96 -11.14 4.26
CA MET A 139 -9.55 -11.98 3.21
C MET A 139 -8.51 -12.43 2.19
N MET A 140 -7.62 -11.53 1.75
CA MET A 140 -6.53 -11.84 0.83
C MET A 140 -5.51 -12.81 1.45
N LEU A 141 -5.16 -12.63 2.72
CA LEU A 141 -4.28 -13.58 3.42
C LEU A 141 -4.87 -15.00 3.45
N ARG A 142 -6.16 -15.11 3.71
CA ARG A 142 -6.86 -16.38 3.72
C ARG A 142 -6.93 -16.99 2.32
N ARG A 143 -7.27 -16.20 1.32
CA ARG A 143 -7.37 -16.64 -0.07
C ARG A 143 -6.02 -17.14 -0.59
N GLU A 144 -4.97 -16.33 -0.47
CA GLU A 144 -3.69 -16.59 -1.13
C GLU A 144 -2.77 -17.54 -0.35
N ARG A 145 -2.94 -17.63 0.96
CA ARG A 145 -2.05 -18.42 1.82
C ARG A 145 -2.77 -19.45 2.69
N GLY A 146 -4.09 -19.43 2.74
CA GLY A 146 -4.87 -20.28 3.65
C GLY A 146 -4.63 -19.96 5.13
N LEU A 147 -4.09 -18.78 5.44
CA LEU A 147 -3.69 -18.36 6.79
C LEU A 147 -4.64 -17.33 7.36
N LEU A 148 -4.69 -17.28 8.70
CA LEU A 148 -5.41 -16.26 9.45
C LEU A 148 -4.42 -15.24 10.06
N PRO A 149 -4.87 -14.02 10.41
CA PRO A 149 -4.02 -12.98 10.97
C PRO A 149 -3.21 -13.39 12.21
N GLN A 150 -3.75 -14.29 13.05
CA GLN A 150 -3.05 -14.83 14.21
C GLN A 150 -1.85 -15.73 13.86
N GLU A 151 -1.81 -16.29 12.65
CA GLU A 151 -0.77 -17.21 12.20
C GLU A 151 0.40 -16.49 11.55
N VAL A 152 0.22 -15.20 11.22
CA VAL A 152 1.24 -14.38 10.57
C VAL A 152 1.77 -13.28 11.48
N SER A 153 2.99 -12.85 11.19
CA SER A 153 3.56 -11.68 11.85
C SER A 153 3.63 -10.52 10.85
N LEU A 154 2.93 -9.43 11.12
CA LEU A 154 2.99 -8.22 10.31
C LEU A 154 4.40 -7.63 10.20
N ARG A 155 5.33 -8.00 11.11
CA ARG A 155 6.75 -7.62 10.99
C ARG A 155 7.39 -8.09 9.69
N ARG A 156 6.81 -9.11 9.02
CA ARG A 156 7.28 -9.61 7.72
C ARG A 156 6.86 -8.74 6.54
N VAL A 157 5.96 -7.78 6.75
CA VAL A 157 5.55 -6.81 5.73
C VAL A 157 6.65 -5.79 5.48
N LEU A 158 7.30 -5.32 6.55
CA LEU A 158 8.46 -4.44 6.52
C LEU A 158 9.67 -5.14 7.18
N PRO A 159 10.34 -6.05 6.47
CA PRO A 159 11.46 -6.79 7.01
C PRO A 159 12.70 -5.90 7.25
N PRO A 160 13.65 -6.31 8.11
CA PRO A 160 14.89 -5.56 8.33
C PRO A 160 15.69 -5.35 7.05
N LEU A 161 16.21 -4.14 6.84
CA LEU A 161 16.94 -3.74 5.62
C LEU A 161 18.46 -3.90 5.70
N GLU A 162 19.03 -4.17 6.88
CA GLU A 162 20.47 -4.48 7.06
C GLU A 162 21.41 -3.47 6.37
N GLY A 163 21.06 -2.16 6.40
CA GLY A 163 21.86 -1.09 5.78
C GLY A 163 21.33 -0.57 4.45
N ASP A 164 20.29 -1.18 3.85
CA ASP A 164 19.75 -0.77 2.55
C ASP A 164 18.77 0.43 2.62
N ALA A 165 18.37 0.85 3.82
CA ALA A 165 17.44 1.95 4.01
C ALA A 165 17.85 3.26 3.29
N PRO A 166 19.12 3.69 3.26
CA PRO A 166 19.52 4.90 2.53
C PRO A 166 19.28 4.81 1.03
N ILE A 167 19.38 3.62 0.42
CA ILE A 167 19.12 3.40 -1.01
C ILE A 167 17.63 3.64 -1.31
N ILE A 168 16.76 3.08 -0.49
CA ILE A 168 15.30 3.27 -0.60
C ILE A 168 14.95 4.74 -0.40
N ALA A 169 15.47 5.36 0.65
CA ALA A 169 15.22 6.78 0.94
C ALA A 169 15.71 7.71 -0.20
N ALA A 170 16.82 7.38 -0.87
CA ALA A 170 17.31 8.13 -2.02
C ALA A 170 16.34 8.05 -3.22
N HIS A 171 15.74 6.89 -3.47
CA HIS A 171 14.72 6.75 -4.51
C HIS A 171 13.48 7.58 -4.19
N LEU A 172 12.94 7.47 -2.96
CA LEU A 172 11.78 8.25 -2.52
C LEU A 172 12.04 9.76 -2.62
N LYS A 173 13.24 10.22 -2.21
CA LYS A 173 13.63 11.63 -2.35
C LYS A 173 13.56 12.10 -3.81
N LYS A 174 14.14 11.32 -4.73
CA LYS A 174 14.14 11.65 -6.18
C LYS A 174 12.72 11.66 -6.75
N ILE A 175 11.87 10.72 -6.34
CA ILE A 175 10.47 10.65 -6.78
C ILE A 175 9.67 11.86 -6.28
N ILE A 176 9.79 12.21 -4.99
CA ILE A 176 9.11 13.37 -4.43
C ILE A 176 9.53 14.65 -5.15
N PHE A 177 10.83 14.81 -5.42
CA PHE A 177 11.33 15.95 -6.18
C PHE A 177 10.77 15.99 -7.60
N ALA A 178 10.76 14.86 -8.32
CA ALA A 178 10.24 14.78 -9.67
C ALA A 178 8.73 15.07 -9.76
N ALA A 179 7.96 14.61 -8.75
CA ALA A 179 6.52 14.80 -8.71
C ALA A 179 6.10 16.22 -8.28
N PHE A 180 6.84 16.83 -7.34
CA PHE A 180 6.36 18.05 -6.64
C PHE A 180 7.36 19.19 -6.62
N SER A 181 8.57 19.02 -7.17
CA SER A 181 9.68 20.01 -7.12
C SER A 181 10.06 20.41 -5.68
N VAL A 182 9.94 19.46 -4.74
CA VAL A 182 10.22 19.69 -3.32
C VAL A 182 11.43 18.88 -2.87
N GLU A 183 12.36 19.55 -2.20
CA GLU A 183 13.54 18.94 -1.58
C GLU A 183 13.21 18.46 -0.17
N VAL A 184 13.00 17.14 0.00
CA VAL A 184 12.81 16.54 1.32
C VAL A 184 14.16 16.04 1.84
N PRO A 185 14.56 16.40 3.08
CA PRO A 185 15.76 15.86 3.70
C PRO A 185 15.71 14.35 3.83
N LEU A 186 16.81 13.66 3.48
CA LEU A 186 16.90 12.21 3.54
C LEU A 186 16.60 11.67 4.95
N SER A 187 17.01 12.42 5.98
CA SER A 187 16.76 12.09 7.37
C SER A 187 15.27 11.97 7.73
N LEU A 188 14.41 12.80 7.13
CA LEU A 188 12.96 12.73 7.37
C LEU A 188 12.34 11.49 6.70
N ILE A 189 12.84 11.11 5.52
CA ILE A 189 12.39 9.88 4.85
C ILE A 189 12.83 8.65 5.64
N LEU A 190 14.07 8.62 6.11
CA LEU A 190 14.56 7.56 7.00
C LEU A 190 13.76 7.50 8.32
N GLN A 191 13.37 8.65 8.85
CA GLN A 191 12.48 8.69 10.02
C GLN A 191 11.12 8.09 9.69
N ALA A 192 10.51 8.44 8.55
CA ALA A 192 9.23 7.86 8.12
C ALA A 192 9.31 6.33 8.00
N MET A 193 10.40 5.81 7.43
CA MET A 193 10.63 4.37 7.33
C MET A 193 10.71 3.70 8.72
N ASN A 194 11.42 4.32 9.68
CA ASN A 194 11.49 3.82 11.05
C ASN A 194 10.12 3.89 11.75
N ASP A 195 9.39 4.99 11.55
CA ASP A 195 8.04 5.16 12.08
C ASP A 195 7.08 4.11 11.51
N ALA A 196 7.23 3.75 10.23
CA ALA A 196 6.47 2.68 9.58
C ALA A 196 6.73 1.31 10.24
N VAL A 197 8.01 0.98 10.47
CA VAL A 197 8.35 -0.26 11.19
C VAL A 197 7.74 -0.29 12.59
N LEU A 198 7.78 0.83 13.31
CA LEU A 198 7.16 0.94 14.63
C LEU A 198 5.64 0.80 14.55
N GLY A 199 5.00 1.49 13.60
CA GLY A 199 3.55 1.41 13.35
C GLY A 199 3.10 -0.03 13.08
N VAL A 200 3.77 -0.73 12.18
CA VAL A 200 3.48 -2.13 11.85
C VAL A 200 3.67 -3.06 13.08
N ARG A 201 4.72 -2.83 13.88
CA ARG A 201 4.93 -3.60 15.12
C ARG A 201 3.81 -3.37 16.13
N LEU A 202 3.34 -2.15 16.25
CA LEU A 202 2.25 -1.80 17.17
C LEU A 202 0.89 -2.31 16.67
N SER A 203 0.67 -2.34 15.36
CA SER A 203 -0.54 -2.91 14.75
C SER A 203 -0.57 -4.44 14.77
N ASN A 204 0.55 -5.09 15.04
CA ASN A 204 0.60 -6.55 15.10
C ASN A 204 -0.15 -7.08 16.32
N ASP A 205 -1.32 -7.69 16.07
CA ASP A 205 -2.23 -8.21 17.09
C ASP A 205 -2.60 -9.68 16.80
N ARG A 206 -1.67 -10.59 17.11
CA ARG A 206 -1.85 -12.03 16.89
C ARG A 206 -2.93 -12.67 17.76
N THR A 207 -3.37 -11.98 18.79
CA THR A 207 -4.35 -12.50 19.77
C THR A 207 -5.75 -11.90 19.56
N GLY A 208 -5.89 -10.87 18.76
CA GLY A 208 -7.12 -10.09 18.61
C GLY A 208 -7.48 -9.24 19.84
N LEU A 209 -6.67 -9.31 20.90
CA LEU A 209 -6.97 -8.60 22.15
C LEU A 209 -6.93 -7.08 21.99
N LYS A 210 -5.98 -6.56 21.18
CA LYS A 210 -5.89 -5.11 20.94
C LYS A 210 -7.11 -4.64 20.12
N HIS A 211 -7.46 -5.36 19.05
CA HIS A 211 -8.62 -5.06 18.23
C HIS A 211 -9.89 -5.05 19.08
N HIS A 212 -10.13 -6.11 19.86
CA HIS A 212 -11.29 -6.20 20.73
C HIS A 212 -11.33 -5.09 21.80
N PHE A 213 -10.19 -4.79 22.43
CA PHE A 213 -10.07 -3.73 23.44
C PHE A 213 -10.39 -2.35 22.86
N PHE A 214 -9.75 -1.98 21.75
CA PHE A 214 -10.00 -0.68 21.11
C PHE A 214 -11.44 -0.60 20.59
N ARG A 215 -11.96 -1.62 19.92
CA ARG A 215 -13.35 -1.65 19.43
C ARG A 215 -14.36 -1.45 20.56
N ARG A 216 -14.11 -2.04 21.74
CA ARG A 216 -14.97 -1.86 22.93
C ARG A 216 -14.89 -0.44 23.48
N MET A 217 -13.70 0.16 23.53
CA MET A 217 -13.50 1.53 24.04
C MET A 217 -14.05 2.60 23.10
N GLU A 218 -14.10 2.31 21.82
CA GLU A 218 -14.37 3.28 20.74
C GLU A 218 -15.84 3.31 20.31
N ARG A 219 -16.73 2.54 20.94
CA ARG A 219 -18.15 2.36 20.55
C ARG A 219 -18.93 3.65 20.25
N LYS A 220 -18.48 4.81 20.76
CA LYS A 220 -19.14 6.11 20.58
C LYS A 220 -18.23 7.19 19.94
N LYS A 221 -17.08 6.80 19.41
CA LYS A 221 -16.10 7.75 18.83
C LYS A 221 -16.18 7.73 17.32
N VAL A 222 -16.08 8.92 16.72
CA VAL A 222 -16.07 9.12 15.27
C VAL A 222 -14.77 8.59 14.63
N TRP A 223 -13.67 8.55 15.38
CA TRP A 223 -12.39 8.05 14.89
C TRP A 223 -11.94 6.85 15.70
N ARG A 224 -11.55 5.76 15.04
CA ARG A 224 -11.27 4.48 15.69
C ARG A 224 -9.87 3.96 15.31
N ILE A 225 -9.14 3.52 16.31
CA ILE A 225 -7.86 2.82 16.14
C ILE A 225 -8.11 1.38 15.67
N SER A 226 -9.23 0.78 16.11
CA SER A 226 -9.59 -0.60 15.77
C SER A 226 -9.69 -0.84 14.26
N SER A 227 -10.15 0.14 13.48
CA SER A 227 -10.21 0.05 12.00
C SER A 227 -8.84 -0.09 11.30
N ARG A 228 -7.76 0.13 12.03
CA ARG A 228 -6.38 0.00 11.55
C ARG A 228 -5.71 -1.32 11.95
N LEU A 229 -6.41 -2.17 12.66
CA LEU A 229 -5.93 -3.47 13.09
C LEU A 229 -6.63 -4.54 12.25
N LEU A 230 -5.88 -5.56 11.85
CA LEU A 230 -6.46 -6.68 11.11
C LEU A 230 -7.52 -7.38 11.98
N PRO A 231 -8.74 -7.55 11.49
CA PRO A 231 -9.73 -8.37 12.16
C PRO A 231 -9.29 -9.84 12.15
N MET A 232 -9.58 -10.56 13.22
CA MET A 232 -9.22 -11.98 13.35
C MET A 232 -10.10 -12.89 12.50
N THR A 233 -11.30 -12.43 12.18
CA THR A 233 -12.30 -13.12 11.36
C THR A 233 -12.98 -12.11 10.46
N GLU A 234 -13.41 -12.57 9.30
CA GLU A 234 -14.27 -11.80 8.41
C GLU A 234 -15.60 -11.50 9.12
N ASP A 235 -16.14 -10.32 8.90
CA ASP A 235 -17.49 -9.97 9.34
C ASP A 235 -18.49 -10.58 8.34
N PRO A 236 -19.26 -11.60 8.71
CA PRO A 236 -20.17 -12.28 7.79
C PRO A 236 -21.33 -11.38 7.32
N ASP A 237 -21.62 -10.30 8.07
CA ASP A 237 -22.72 -9.39 7.78
C ASP A 237 -22.26 -8.20 6.89
N ALA A 238 -20.97 -8.15 6.55
CA ALA A 238 -20.39 -7.05 5.79
C ALA A 238 -19.61 -7.57 4.58
N ASP A 239 -20.20 -7.40 3.40
CA ASP A 239 -19.52 -7.69 2.13
C ASP A 239 -18.47 -6.62 1.82
N PHE A 240 -17.25 -6.77 2.38
CA PHE A 240 -16.14 -5.84 2.13
C PHE A 240 -15.51 -6.03 0.76
N ALA A 241 -15.61 -7.20 0.17
CA ALA A 241 -15.03 -7.52 -1.13
C ALA A 241 -16.01 -7.37 -2.30
N ASN A 242 -17.27 -7.03 -2.06
CA ASN A 242 -18.33 -6.97 -3.07
C ASN A 242 -18.61 -8.33 -3.74
N LEU A 243 -18.68 -9.39 -2.97
CA LEU A 243 -19.00 -10.74 -3.49
C LEU A 243 -20.45 -10.85 -4.01
N GLU A 244 -21.31 -9.91 -3.62
CA GLU A 244 -22.69 -9.79 -4.14
C GLU A 244 -22.76 -9.03 -5.47
N HIS A 245 -21.60 -8.54 -5.99
CA HIS A 245 -21.50 -7.84 -7.26
C HIS A 245 -22.41 -6.60 -7.40
N GLU A 246 -22.55 -5.83 -6.32
CA GLU A 246 -23.24 -4.54 -6.40
C GLU A 246 -22.43 -3.53 -7.26
N GLU A 247 -23.14 -2.73 -8.04
CA GLU A 247 -22.51 -1.64 -8.81
C GLU A 247 -21.82 -0.63 -7.89
N TRP A 248 -20.56 -0.32 -8.14
CA TRP A 248 -19.78 0.63 -7.34
C TRP A 248 -19.15 1.75 -8.17
N GLY A 249 -18.94 1.56 -9.45
CA GLY A 249 -18.31 2.53 -10.33
C GLY A 249 -19.31 3.35 -11.15
N ALA A 250 -18.84 4.46 -11.72
CA ALA A 250 -19.69 5.39 -12.49
C ALA A 250 -20.18 4.83 -13.84
N GLN A 251 -19.54 3.76 -14.34
CA GLN A 251 -19.87 3.09 -15.60
C GLN A 251 -20.56 1.75 -15.37
N GLY A 252 -21.01 1.48 -14.14
CA GLY A 252 -21.68 0.22 -13.78
C GLY A 252 -20.71 -0.90 -13.43
N GLU A 253 -19.48 -0.55 -13.03
CA GLU A 253 -18.52 -1.54 -12.53
C GLU A 253 -19.09 -2.24 -11.29
N ASN A 254 -19.04 -3.57 -11.28
CA ASN A 254 -19.57 -4.41 -10.22
C ASN A 254 -18.64 -5.58 -9.85
N GLU A 255 -17.42 -5.57 -10.35
CA GLU A 255 -16.41 -6.59 -10.04
C GLU A 255 -16.16 -6.64 -8.54
N ASP A 256 -15.89 -7.82 -8.02
CA ASP A 256 -15.40 -7.99 -6.66
C ASP A 256 -13.90 -7.65 -6.56
N PHE A 257 -13.43 -7.46 -5.34
CA PHE A 257 -12.03 -7.10 -5.10
C PHE A 257 -11.06 -8.20 -5.58
N PHE A 258 -11.44 -9.46 -5.51
CA PHE A 258 -10.58 -10.57 -5.92
C PHE A 258 -10.40 -10.59 -7.43
N ALA A 259 -11.46 -10.32 -8.19
CA ALA A 259 -11.37 -10.18 -9.65
C ALA A 259 -10.46 -9.01 -10.06
N LEU A 260 -10.53 -7.88 -9.35
CA LEU A 260 -9.65 -6.73 -9.57
C LEU A 260 -8.17 -7.08 -9.28
N TYR A 261 -7.90 -7.78 -8.18
CA TYR A 261 -6.56 -8.23 -7.83
C TYR A 261 -5.99 -9.20 -8.88
N ASP A 262 -6.78 -10.19 -9.31
CA ASP A 262 -6.38 -11.16 -10.33
C ASP A 262 -6.10 -10.48 -11.66
N ARG A 263 -6.93 -9.52 -12.05
CA ARG A 263 -6.72 -8.69 -13.25
C ARG A 263 -5.39 -7.92 -13.17
N ALA A 264 -5.10 -7.27 -12.04
CA ALA A 264 -3.81 -6.59 -11.85
C ALA A 264 -2.63 -7.56 -11.99
N LEU A 265 -2.76 -8.78 -11.44
CA LEU A 265 -1.73 -9.79 -11.53
C LEU A 265 -1.57 -10.31 -12.97
N GLU A 266 -2.65 -10.49 -13.71
CA GLU A 266 -2.61 -10.88 -15.13
C GLU A 266 -1.93 -9.81 -15.98
N GLU A 267 -2.25 -8.55 -15.76
CA GLU A 267 -1.69 -7.40 -16.47
C GLU A 267 -0.20 -7.16 -16.15
N SER A 268 0.32 -7.67 -15.04
CA SER A 268 1.67 -7.39 -14.57
C SER A 268 2.75 -7.60 -15.64
N GLY A 269 2.67 -8.69 -16.41
CA GLY A 269 3.64 -8.97 -17.48
C GLY A 269 3.62 -7.93 -18.61
N HIS A 270 2.44 -7.47 -19.00
CA HIS A 270 2.32 -6.39 -19.99
C HIS A 270 2.81 -5.06 -19.44
N PHE A 271 2.42 -4.73 -18.21
CA PHE A 271 2.80 -3.51 -17.51
C PHE A 271 4.33 -3.36 -17.39
N PHE A 272 5.04 -4.42 -16.97
CA PHE A 272 6.50 -4.39 -16.86
C PHE A 272 7.20 -4.30 -18.24
N ARG A 273 6.61 -4.86 -19.31
CA ARG A 273 7.12 -4.64 -20.67
C ARG A 273 6.96 -3.19 -21.13
N LEU A 274 5.82 -2.55 -20.83
CA LEU A 274 5.62 -1.13 -21.10
C LEU A 274 6.61 -0.26 -20.31
N TYR A 275 6.82 -0.56 -19.04
CA TYR A 275 7.82 0.14 -18.24
C TYR A 275 9.23 0.05 -18.85
N ALA A 276 9.62 -1.12 -19.37
CA ALA A 276 10.89 -1.32 -20.04
C ALA A 276 11.00 -0.54 -21.38
N SER A 277 9.88 -0.18 -22.03
CA SER A 277 9.88 0.65 -23.26
C SER A 277 10.28 2.10 -23.03
N LYS A 278 10.35 2.53 -21.77
CA LYS A 278 10.75 3.87 -21.30
C LYS A 278 9.78 5.00 -21.68
N ASP A 279 8.56 4.69 -22.03
CA ASP A 279 7.49 5.67 -22.23
C ASP A 279 6.57 5.70 -20.99
N ALA A 280 6.85 6.66 -20.09
CA ALA A 280 6.10 6.77 -18.84
C ALA A 280 4.61 7.04 -19.03
N GLN A 281 4.23 7.77 -20.08
CA GLN A 281 2.83 8.05 -20.40
C GLN A 281 2.08 6.78 -20.81
N GLN A 282 2.71 5.92 -21.60
CA GLN A 282 2.13 4.63 -21.95
C GLN A 282 2.03 3.69 -20.74
N VAL A 283 2.98 3.76 -19.82
CA VAL A 283 2.94 2.94 -18.59
C VAL A 283 1.77 3.33 -17.71
N THR A 284 1.52 4.64 -17.54
CA THR A 284 0.45 5.12 -16.66
C THR A 284 -0.91 5.13 -17.34
N THR A 285 -0.97 5.31 -18.66
CA THR A 285 -2.21 5.51 -19.42
C THR A 285 -3.08 6.62 -18.84
N GLY A 286 -2.48 7.58 -18.12
CA GLY A 286 -3.18 8.65 -17.42
C GLY A 286 -3.95 8.23 -16.17
N LEU A 287 -3.76 6.99 -15.69
CA LEU A 287 -4.42 6.51 -14.47
C LEU A 287 -3.62 6.91 -13.22
N PRO A 288 -4.25 7.53 -12.22
CA PRO A 288 -3.63 7.87 -10.95
C PRO A 288 -3.29 6.60 -10.14
N PHE A 289 -2.67 6.79 -8.96
CA PHE A 289 -2.54 5.68 -8.00
C PHE A 289 -3.92 5.29 -7.43
N CYS A 290 -4.81 6.26 -7.23
CA CYS A 290 -6.16 6.01 -6.74
C CYS A 290 -7.16 7.09 -7.17
#